data_c7e274290c9d004020652c819ab0eef9
#
_entry.id   c7e274290c9d004020652c819ab0eef9
#
_cell.length_a   1.000
_cell.length_b   1.000
_cell.length_c   1.000
_cell.angle_alpha   90.00
_cell.angle_beta   90.00
_cell.angle_gamma   90.00
#
_symmetry.space_group_name_H-M   'P 1'
#
loop_
_entity.id
_entity.type
_entity.pdbx_description
1 polymer ?
#
loop_
_entity_poly.entity_id
_entity_poly.type
_entity_poly.pdbx_seq_one_letter_code
_entity_poly.pdbx_strand_id
1 'polypeptide(L)'
;GQIAGVAINTNSGSPGGSSSIRIRGLSTFGDNDPLILVDGVVYDSEGLNALNPSDIKSVNVLKDATAGIYGVRAANGVIIVETKNGRLNSKPKIEFTSYYGMQQTARKLQLLNAEEYAVIKNEMFAAGNDLMPFNNTAIGVGTNWQDTLFQSSPMESYGVSISGGSKTSTYSMGLTYF
;
A
#
# COMPACT_ATOMS: atom_id res chain seq x y z
N GLY A 1 -9.67 9.78 -3.35
CA GLY A 1 -9.83 11.11 -2.74
C GLY A 1 -8.93 11.24 -1.52
N GLN A 2 -8.28 12.37 -1.36
CA GLN A 2 -7.46 12.62 -0.17
C GLN A 2 -8.36 13.07 0.99
N ILE A 3 -8.23 12.41 2.12
CA ILE A 3 -8.90 12.85 3.36
C ILE A 3 -7.96 13.85 4.03
N ALA A 4 -8.43 15.08 4.32
CA ALA A 4 -7.63 16.11 4.97
C ALA A 4 -7.05 15.61 6.31
N GLY A 5 -5.72 15.77 6.52
CA GLY A 5 -5.01 15.34 7.74
C GLY A 5 -4.73 13.84 7.83
N VAL A 6 -4.94 13.08 6.77
CA VAL A 6 -4.48 11.68 6.64
C VAL A 6 -3.37 11.63 5.61
N ALA A 7 -2.20 11.14 6.02
CA ALA A 7 -1.07 10.87 5.14
C ALA A 7 -0.95 9.36 4.93
N ILE A 8 -0.94 8.95 3.68
CA ILE A 8 -0.68 7.56 3.29
C ILE A 8 0.69 7.56 2.62
N ASN A 9 1.64 6.90 3.27
CA ASN A 9 2.99 6.75 2.74
C ASN A 9 3.19 5.30 2.29
N THR A 10 3.53 5.11 1.04
CA THR A 10 3.99 3.81 0.53
C THR A 10 5.45 3.65 0.93
N ASN A 11 5.75 2.66 1.77
CA ASN A 11 7.10 2.43 2.29
C ASN A 11 8.07 1.88 1.22
N SER A 12 7.53 1.37 0.12
CA SER A 12 8.32 0.92 -1.03
C SER A 12 7.60 1.26 -2.33
N GLY A 13 8.37 1.50 -3.39
CA GLY A 13 7.83 1.61 -4.76
C GLY A 13 7.45 0.27 -5.37
N SER A 14 7.55 -0.82 -4.61
CA SER A 14 7.22 -2.16 -5.09
C SER A 14 5.71 -2.32 -5.25
N PRO A 15 5.25 -2.94 -6.31
CA PRO A 15 3.86 -3.31 -6.49
C PRO A 15 3.37 -4.20 -5.34
N GLY A 16 2.23 -3.87 -4.73
CA GLY A 16 1.70 -4.60 -3.57
C GLY A 16 2.43 -4.32 -2.24
N GLY A 17 3.35 -3.36 -2.21
CA GLY A 17 4.05 -2.96 -0.98
C GLY A 17 3.08 -2.39 0.06
N SER A 18 3.36 -2.66 1.35
CA SER A 18 2.58 -2.14 2.47
C SER A 18 2.64 -0.61 2.51
N SER A 19 1.50 0.00 2.81
CA SER A 19 1.41 1.44 3.05
C SER A 19 1.21 1.71 4.54
N SER A 20 1.90 2.74 5.07
CA SER A 20 1.63 3.24 6.41
C SER A 20 0.63 4.39 6.34
N ILE A 21 -0.38 4.32 7.22
CA ILE A 21 -1.41 5.35 7.33
C ILE A 21 -1.13 6.15 8.59
N ARG A 22 -1.04 7.47 8.47
CA ARG A 22 -0.82 8.38 9.60
C ARG A 22 -1.89 9.46 9.63
N ILE A 23 -2.39 9.74 10.82
CA ILE A 23 -3.36 10.80 11.07
C ILE A 23 -2.64 11.91 11.84
N ARG A 24 -2.64 13.15 11.30
CA ARG A 24 -2.01 14.34 11.90
C ARG A 24 -0.48 14.28 12.08
N GLY A 25 0.22 13.37 11.41
CA GLY A 25 1.69 13.27 11.46
C GLY A 25 2.23 12.48 12.65
N LEU A 26 3.42 12.84 13.13
CA LEU A 26 4.09 12.19 14.26
C LEU A 26 3.67 12.91 15.55
N SER A 27 3.02 12.23 16.46
CA SER A 27 2.61 12.75 17.75
C SER A 27 3.50 12.28 18.91
N THR A 28 4.21 11.16 18.75
CA THR A 28 5.07 10.56 19.78
C THR A 28 6.33 9.97 19.17
N PHE A 29 7.34 9.70 20.01
CA PHE A 29 8.54 8.94 19.61
C PHE A 29 8.29 7.43 19.53
N GLY A 30 7.12 6.95 19.96
CA GLY A 30 6.73 5.54 19.90
C GLY A 30 5.88 5.23 18.68
N ASP A 31 4.93 4.33 18.87
CA ASP A 31 3.96 3.93 17.84
C ASP A 31 3.02 5.11 17.53
N ASN A 32 2.95 5.49 16.26
CA ASN A 32 2.10 6.55 15.75
C ASN A 32 0.99 6.01 14.84
N ASP A 33 0.79 4.71 14.80
CA ASP A 33 -0.26 4.11 13.99
C ASP A 33 -1.64 4.39 14.60
N PRO A 34 -2.64 4.69 13.79
CA PRO A 34 -4.01 4.88 14.27
C PRO A 34 -4.61 3.55 14.73
N LEU A 35 -5.56 3.60 15.63
CA LEU A 35 -6.39 2.44 15.98
C LEU A 35 -7.29 2.09 14.80
N ILE A 36 -7.22 0.85 14.34
CA ILE A 36 -8.03 0.36 13.23
C ILE A 36 -9.13 -0.55 13.78
N LEU A 37 -10.37 -0.25 13.44
CA LEU A 37 -11.54 -1.04 13.80
C LEU A 37 -12.22 -1.53 12.52
N VAL A 38 -12.36 -2.83 12.38
CA VAL A 38 -13.14 -3.45 11.30
C VAL A 38 -14.38 -4.10 11.91
N ASP A 39 -15.54 -3.60 11.59
CA ASP A 39 -16.83 -4.02 12.15
C ASP A 39 -16.84 -4.07 13.70
N GLY A 40 -16.10 -3.15 14.34
CA GLY A 40 -15.97 -3.04 15.79
C GLY A 40 -14.86 -3.89 16.42
N VAL A 41 -14.14 -4.69 15.64
CA VAL A 41 -12.99 -5.50 16.10
C VAL A 41 -11.70 -4.75 15.80
N VAL A 42 -10.73 -4.78 16.73
CA VAL A 42 -9.42 -4.15 16.57
C VAL A 42 -8.57 -4.99 15.59
N TYR A 43 -8.06 -4.32 14.59
CA TYR A 43 -7.12 -4.85 13.61
C TYR A 43 -5.80 -4.09 13.66
N ASP A 44 -4.74 -4.73 13.21
CA ASP A 44 -3.46 -4.08 12.92
C ASP A 44 -3.40 -3.62 11.44
N SER A 45 -2.32 -2.96 11.06
CA SER A 45 -2.12 -2.50 9.69
C SER A 45 -1.99 -3.65 8.68
N GLU A 46 -1.46 -4.79 9.11
CA GLU A 46 -1.36 -6.00 8.27
C GLU A 46 -2.73 -6.62 8.01
N GLY A 47 -3.55 -6.72 9.04
CA GLY A 47 -4.93 -7.19 8.93
C GLY A 47 -5.78 -6.30 8.05
N LEU A 48 -5.57 -4.98 8.08
CA LEU A 48 -6.24 -4.06 7.16
C LEU A 48 -5.82 -4.29 5.70
N ASN A 49 -4.54 -4.53 5.46
CA ASN A 49 -4.02 -4.82 4.11
C ASN A 49 -4.53 -6.16 3.56
N ALA A 50 -4.90 -7.09 4.43
CA ALA A 50 -5.50 -8.37 4.04
C ALA A 50 -6.98 -8.27 3.64
N LEU A 51 -7.66 -7.16 3.98
CA LEU A 51 -9.05 -6.95 3.58
C LEU A 51 -9.16 -6.66 2.09
N ASN A 52 -10.12 -7.34 1.45
CA ASN A 52 -10.43 -7.04 0.08
C ASN A 52 -11.15 -5.68 -0.02
N PRO A 53 -10.62 -4.72 -0.79
CA PRO A 53 -11.27 -3.43 -0.97
C PRO A 53 -12.72 -3.51 -1.48
N SER A 54 -13.05 -4.57 -2.22
CA SER A 54 -14.43 -4.78 -2.73
C SER A 54 -15.44 -5.11 -1.63
N ASP A 55 -14.98 -5.61 -0.47
CA ASP A 55 -15.83 -5.93 0.67
C ASP A 55 -16.04 -4.74 1.61
N ILE A 56 -15.32 -3.65 1.40
CA ILE A 56 -15.45 -2.43 2.20
C ILE A 56 -16.70 -1.67 1.74
N LYS A 57 -17.55 -1.34 2.70
CA LYS A 57 -18.74 -0.50 2.51
C LYS A 57 -18.42 0.96 2.76
N SER A 58 -17.74 1.27 3.87
CA SER A 58 -17.36 2.63 4.24
C SER A 58 -16.10 2.64 5.10
N VAL A 59 -15.36 3.75 5.00
CA VAL A 59 -14.21 4.05 5.87
C VAL A 59 -14.44 5.41 6.50
N ASN A 60 -14.46 5.46 7.82
CA ASN A 60 -14.59 6.68 8.60
C ASN A 60 -13.34 6.92 9.42
N VAL A 61 -12.82 8.16 9.43
CA VAL A 61 -11.63 8.53 10.19
C VAL A 61 -12.03 9.51 11.29
N LEU A 62 -11.87 9.08 12.54
CA LEU A 62 -12.08 9.91 13.73
C LEU A 62 -10.74 10.52 14.14
N LYS A 63 -10.66 11.84 14.18
CA LYS A 63 -9.42 12.58 14.40
C LYS A 63 -9.39 13.33 15.74
N ASP A 64 -10.54 13.51 16.36
CA ASP A 64 -10.75 14.44 17.48
C ASP A 64 -11.30 13.74 18.73
N ALA A 65 -11.92 14.52 19.61
CA ALA A 65 -12.51 14.07 20.86
C ALA A 65 -13.46 12.87 20.74
N THR A 66 -14.03 12.65 19.56
CA THR A 66 -14.84 11.46 19.26
C THR A 66 -14.02 10.17 19.28
N ALA A 67 -12.71 10.25 19.05
CA ALA A 67 -11.81 9.10 19.19
C ALA A 67 -11.63 8.71 20.67
N GLY A 68 -11.87 9.63 21.61
CA GLY A 68 -11.72 9.42 23.07
C GLY A 68 -12.57 8.29 23.64
N ILE A 69 -13.69 7.93 23.00
CA ILE A 69 -14.50 6.77 23.41
C ILE A 69 -13.75 5.44 23.33
N TYR A 70 -12.68 5.38 22.52
CA TYR A 70 -11.83 4.21 22.36
C TYR A 70 -10.59 4.23 23.26
N GLY A 71 -10.51 5.22 24.17
CA GLY A 71 -9.46 5.33 25.19
C GLY A 71 -8.10 5.79 24.66
N VAL A 72 -7.04 5.53 25.43
CA VAL A 72 -5.67 5.97 25.15
C VAL A 72 -5.13 5.44 23.83
N ARG A 73 -5.54 4.25 23.40
CA ARG A 73 -5.13 3.62 22.13
C ARG A 73 -5.56 4.42 20.90
N ALA A 74 -6.55 5.30 21.07
CA ALA A 74 -7.06 6.16 20.00
C ALA A 74 -6.38 7.54 19.95
N ALA A 75 -5.32 7.78 20.72
CA ALA A 75 -4.62 9.07 20.77
C ALA A 75 -4.10 9.52 19.39
N ASN A 76 -3.74 8.57 18.52
CA ASN A 76 -3.28 8.81 17.15
C ASN A 76 -4.44 8.83 16.13
N GLY A 77 -5.69 8.84 16.58
CA GLY A 77 -6.89 8.75 15.75
C GLY A 77 -7.41 7.33 15.59
N VAL A 78 -8.60 7.20 15.03
CA VAL A 78 -9.27 5.91 14.80
C VAL A 78 -9.72 5.82 13.36
N ILE A 79 -9.47 4.71 12.73
CA ILE A 79 -9.99 4.33 11.42
C ILE A 79 -11.07 3.26 11.63
N ILE A 80 -12.30 3.58 11.26
CA ILE A 80 -13.43 2.65 11.33
C ILE A 80 -13.73 2.18 9.93
N VAL A 81 -13.60 0.90 9.70
CA VAL A 81 -13.95 0.22 8.46
C VAL A 81 -15.23 -0.57 8.69
N GLU A 82 -16.24 -0.30 7.89
CA GLU A 82 -17.46 -1.10 7.84
C GLU A 82 -17.41 -1.99 6.60
N THR A 83 -17.64 -3.29 6.77
CA THR A 83 -17.75 -4.22 5.65
C THR A 83 -19.17 -4.27 5.08
N LYS A 84 -19.29 -4.80 3.87
CA LYS A 84 -20.58 -5.04 3.22
C LYS A 84 -21.29 -6.21 3.90
N ASN A 85 -22.42 -5.93 4.52
CA ASN A 85 -23.28 -6.93 5.16
C ASN A 85 -24.59 -7.08 4.39
N GLY A 86 -25.19 -8.25 4.48
CA GLY A 86 -26.55 -8.48 3.98
C GLY A 86 -27.57 -7.62 4.75
N ARG A 87 -28.69 -7.34 4.14
CA ARG A 87 -29.80 -6.62 4.76
C ARG A 87 -30.93 -7.58 5.10
N LEU A 88 -31.56 -7.40 6.25
CA LEU A 88 -32.76 -8.12 6.61
C LEU A 88 -33.87 -7.92 5.56
N ASN A 89 -34.65 -8.95 5.31
CA ASN A 89 -35.79 -8.91 4.40
C ASN A 89 -35.41 -8.52 2.95
N SER A 90 -34.20 -8.83 2.50
CA SER A 90 -33.74 -8.52 1.16
C SER A 90 -33.58 -9.79 0.30
N LYS A 91 -33.93 -9.66 -0.97
CA LYS A 91 -33.63 -10.69 -1.95
C LYS A 91 -32.12 -10.86 -2.12
N PRO A 92 -31.63 -12.06 -2.49
CA PRO A 92 -30.23 -12.26 -2.84
C PRO A 92 -29.80 -11.27 -3.92
N LYS A 93 -28.70 -10.56 -3.63
CA LYS A 93 -28.03 -9.65 -4.57
C LYS A 93 -26.70 -10.27 -4.94
N ILE A 94 -26.47 -10.50 -6.22
CA ILE A 94 -25.20 -10.98 -6.76
C ILE A 94 -24.52 -9.78 -7.41
N GLU A 95 -23.27 -9.55 -7.04
CA GLU A 95 -22.41 -8.53 -7.65
C GLU A 95 -21.20 -9.22 -8.28
N PHE A 96 -20.88 -8.86 -9.51
CA PHE A 96 -19.67 -9.25 -10.19
C PHE A 96 -18.81 -8.01 -10.43
N THR A 97 -17.56 -8.08 -10.03
CA THR A 97 -16.55 -7.03 -10.28
C THR A 97 -15.42 -7.63 -11.08
N SER A 98 -14.97 -6.90 -12.09
CA SER A 98 -13.74 -7.25 -12.81
C SER A 98 -12.87 -6.03 -12.99
N TYR A 99 -11.58 -6.21 -12.86
CA TYR A 99 -10.58 -5.18 -13.08
C TYR A 99 -9.47 -5.77 -13.94
N TYR A 100 -9.09 -5.03 -14.96
CA TYR A 100 -7.92 -5.32 -15.78
C TYR A 100 -7.06 -4.07 -15.88
N GLY A 101 -5.77 -4.22 -15.65
CA GLY A 101 -4.82 -3.11 -15.69
C GLY A 101 -3.43 -3.56 -16.09
N MET A 102 -2.59 -2.58 -16.38
CA MET A 102 -1.15 -2.80 -16.59
C MET A 102 -0.39 -2.14 -15.45
N GLN A 103 0.46 -2.91 -14.79
CA GLN A 103 1.32 -2.43 -13.74
C GLN A 103 2.72 -2.20 -14.30
N GLN A 104 3.24 -1.00 -14.07
CA GLN A 104 4.59 -0.64 -14.49
C GLN A 104 5.26 0.23 -13.42
N THR A 105 6.58 0.24 -13.42
CA THR A 105 7.36 1.10 -12.53
C THR A 105 7.08 2.57 -12.86
N ALA A 106 6.62 3.32 -11.86
CA ALA A 106 6.26 4.74 -12.03
C ALA A 106 7.48 5.62 -12.35
N ARG A 107 8.65 5.28 -11.83
CA ARG A 107 9.89 6.03 -12.05
C ARG A 107 11.09 5.10 -11.95
N LYS A 108 12.01 5.25 -12.89
CA LYS A 108 13.35 4.66 -12.84
C LYS A 108 14.34 5.70 -12.33
N LEU A 109 15.34 5.23 -11.59
CA LEU A 109 16.43 6.09 -11.15
C LEU A 109 17.38 6.35 -12.32
N GLN A 110 17.86 7.58 -12.44
CA GLN A 110 18.96 7.87 -13.34
C GLN A 110 20.26 7.39 -12.67
N LEU A 111 20.79 6.27 -13.13
CA LEU A 111 22.02 5.70 -12.64
C LEU A 111 23.13 5.97 -13.66
N LEU A 112 24.35 6.02 -13.17
CA LEU A 112 25.53 6.07 -14.01
C LEU A 112 25.63 4.80 -14.85
N ASN A 113 26.08 4.92 -16.09
CA ASN A 113 26.49 3.79 -16.89
C ASN A 113 27.84 3.22 -16.39
N ALA A 114 28.29 2.09 -16.95
CA ALA A 114 29.51 1.43 -16.47
C ALA A 114 30.75 2.30 -16.65
N GLU A 115 30.86 3.04 -17.76
CA GLU A 115 31.96 3.94 -18.04
C GLU A 115 31.99 5.14 -17.10
N GLU A 116 30.84 5.82 -16.93
CA GLU A 116 30.69 6.94 -16.00
C GLU A 116 31.01 6.51 -14.56
N TYR A 117 30.55 5.33 -14.15
CA TYR A 117 30.83 4.78 -12.84
C TYR A 117 32.35 4.54 -12.65
N ALA A 118 33.02 3.95 -13.64
CA ALA A 118 34.46 3.70 -13.57
C ALA A 118 35.29 4.98 -13.48
N VAL A 119 34.90 6.03 -14.24
CA VAL A 119 35.54 7.36 -14.16
C VAL A 119 35.38 7.97 -12.78
N ILE A 120 34.16 8.08 -12.28
CA ILE A 120 33.89 8.69 -10.96
C ILE A 120 34.56 7.91 -9.83
N LYS A 121 34.56 6.57 -9.90
CA LYS A 121 35.28 5.76 -8.91
C LYS A 121 36.78 6.01 -8.92
N ASN A 122 37.41 6.08 -10.09
CA ASN A 122 38.83 6.40 -10.19
C ASN A 122 39.14 7.81 -9.64
N GLU A 123 38.31 8.80 -9.92
CA GLU A 123 38.46 10.14 -9.37
C GLU A 123 38.35 10.15 -7.83
N MET A 124 37.41 9.41 -7.27
CA MET A 124 37.26 9.29 -5.80
C MET A 124 38.52 8.67 -5.16
N PHE A 125 39.06 7.59 -5.73
CA PHE A 125 40.25 6.93 -5.20
C PHE A 125 41.51 7.79 -5.39
N ALA A 126 41.64 8.47 -6.53
CA ALA A 126 42.74 9.40 -6.77
C ALA A 126 42.73 10.56 -5.77
N ALA A 127 41.55 11.10 -5.42
CA ALA A 127 41.42 12.15 -4.42
C ALA A 127 41.79 11.68 -3.00
N GLY A 128 41.64 10.36 -2.71
CA GLY A 128 42.09 9.73 -1.46
C GLY A 128 43.55 9.30 -1.43
N ASN A 129 44.30 9.55 -2.51
CA ASN A 129 45.65 9.00 -2.75
C ASN A 129 45.70 7.44 -2.74
N ASP A 130 44.61 6.79 -3.10
CA ASP A 130 44.51 5.34 -3.21
C ASP A 130 44.72 4.88 -4.68
N LEU A 131 44.99 3.59 -4.85
CA LEU A 131 45.10 3.00 -6.15
C LEU A 131 43.77 3.00 -6.89
N MET A 132 43.80 3.47 -8.15
CA MET A 132 42.57 3.49 -8.98
C MET A 132 42.10 2.05 -9.25
N PRO A 133 40.80 1.73 -8.95
CA PRO A 133 40.28 0.38 -9.10
C PRO A 133 40.10 -0.06 -10.55
N PHE A 134 40.04 0.87 -11.51
CA PHE A 134 39.85 0.57 -12.94
C PHE A 134 41.05 1.05 -13.76
N ASN A 135 41.78 0.14 -14.34
CA ASN A 135 42.92 0.45 -15.24
C ASN A 135 42.45 1.00 -16.60
N ASN A 136 41.23 0.64 -17.00
CA ASN A 136 40.60 1.12 -18.23
C ASN A 136 39.18 1.53 -17.91
N THR A 137 38.82 2.75 -18.24
CA THR A 137 37.48 3.30 -18.03
C THR A 137 36.61 3.19 -19.30
N ALA A 138 37.18 2.99 -20.47
CA ALA A 138 36.46 2.81 -21.72
C ALA A 138 35.89 1.37 -21.83
N ILE A 139 35.01 1.01 -20.92
CA ILE A 139 34.42 -0.34 -20.81
C ILE A 139 33.00 -0.42 -21.41
N GLY A 140 32.57 0.67 -22.05
CA GLY A 140 31.26 0.77 -22.68
C GLY A 140 30.11 1.05 -21.67
N VAL A 141 28.90 1.10 -22.21
CA VAL A 141 27.71 1.52 -21.44
C VAL A 141 27.34 0.50 -20.36
N GLY A 142 27.67 -0.78 -20.56
CA GLY A 142 27.25 -1.84 -19.63
C GLY A 142 25.78 -2.21 -19.74
N THR A 143 25.27 -2.94 -18.77
CA THR A 143 23.87 -3.40 -18.73
C THR A 143 23.05 -2.51 -17.84
N ASN A 144 21.93 -1.98 -18.36
CA ASN A 144 20.93 -1.30 -17.55
C ASN A 144 20.05 -2.34 -16.86
N TRP A 145 20.39 -2.67 -15.63
CA TRP A 145 19.67 -3.64 -14.84
C TRP A 145 18.23 -3.23 -14.51
N GLN A 146 17.93 -1.93 -14.45
CA GLN A 146 16.56 -1.46 -14.24
C GLN A 146 15.68 -1.80 -15.44
N ASP A 147 16.18 -1.65 -16.68
CA ASP A 147 15.42 -1.99 -17.88
C ASP A 147 15.24 -3.50 -18.05
N THR A 148 16.18 -4.28 -17.53
CA THR A 148 16.11 -5.73 -17.57
C THR A 148 15.15 -6.30 -16.51
N LEU A 149 15.13 -5.73 -15.30
CA LEU A 149 14.36 -6.23 -14.18
C LEU A 149 12.93 -5.68 -14.13
N PHE A 150 12.74 -4.40 -14.51
CA PHE A 150 11.44 -3.76 -14.43
C PHE A 150 10.66 -3.92 -15.73
N GLN A 151 9.77 -4.89 -15.73
CA GLN A 151 8.88 -5.17 -16.86
C GLN A 151 7.45 -4.74 -16.51
N SER A 152 6.70 -4.35 -17.54
CA SER A 152 5.26 -4.14 -17.41
C SER A 152 4.57 -5.48 -17.31
N SER A 153 3.67 -5.64 -16.33
CA SER A 153 2.92 -6.88 -16.10
C SER A 153 1.42 -6.60 -16.12
N PRO A 154 0.61 -7.47 -16.74
CA PRO A 154 -0.84 -7.37 -16.61
C PRO A 154 -1.24 -7.67 -15.15
N MET A 155 -2.28 -7.00 -14.69
CA MET A 155 -2.91 -7.23 -13.40
C MET A 155 -4.40 -7.43 -13.63
N GLU A 156 -4.92 -8.53 -13.14
CA GLU A 156 -6.31 -8.92 -13.31
C GLU A 156 -6.92 -9.23 -11.95
N SER A 157 -8.17 -8.85 -11.76
CA SER A 157 -8.93 -9.18 -10.57
C SER A 157 -10.37 -9.46 -10.94
N TYR A 158 -10.88 -10.56 -10.45
CA TYR A 158 -12.27 -11.01 -10.65
C TYR A 158 -12.89 -11.30 -9.29
N GLY A 159 -13.99 -10.62 -9.00
CA GLY A 159 -14.73 -10.78 -7.75
C GLY A 159 -16.19 -11.17 -8.00
N VAL A 160 -16.68 -12.07 -7.19
CA VAL A 160 -18.11 -12.42 -7.12
C VAL A 160 -18.53 -12.31 -5.67
N SER A 161 -19.58 -11.56 -5.40
CA SER A 161 -20.17 -11.50 -4.07
C SER A 161 -21.67 -11.74 -4.12
N ILE A 162 -22.19 -12.39 -3.07
CA ILE A 162 -23.61 -12.61 -2.86
C ILE A 162 -23.97 -12.13 -1.46
N SER A 163 -25.01 -11.33 -1.36
CA SER A 163 -25.52 -10.83 -0.08
C SER A 163 -27.04 -10.85 -0.07
N GLY A 164 -27.62 -11.03 1.10
CA GLY A 164 -29.07 -11.06 1.27
C GLY A 164 -29.47 -11.28 2.71
N GLY A 165 -30.76 -11.48 2.95
CA GLY A 165 -31.23 -11.79 4.30
C GLY A 165 -32.70 -12.15 4.37
N SER A 166 -32.99 -13.01 5.34
CA SER A 166 -34.34 -13.35 5.76
C SER A 166 -34.91 -12.34 6.76
N LYS A 167 -36.03 -12.66 7.41
CA LYS A 167 -36.61 -11.86 8.48
C LYS A 167 -35.71 -11.82 9.73
N THR A 168 -34.88 -12.82 9.94
CA THR A 168 -34.13 -13.03 11.20
C THR A 168 -32.62 -13.16 10.99
N SER A 169 -32.15 -13.36 9.79
CA SER A 169 -30.73 -13.59 9.47
C SER A 169 -30.30 -12.85 8.23
N THR A 170 -29.05 -12.42 8.21
CA THR A 170 -28.38 -11.84 7.05
C THR A 170 -27.17 -12.68 6.68
N TYR A 171 -26.80 -12.67 5.42
CA TYR A 171 -25.58 -13.32 4.93
C TYR A 171 -24.88 -12.44 3.91
N SER A 172 -23.56 -12.54 3.89
CA SER A 172 -22.69 -11.97 2.88
C SER A 172 -21.54 -12.94 2.65
N MET A 173 -21.21 -13.21 1.39
CA MET A 173 -20.11 -14.06 1.00
C MET A 173 -19.46 -13.45 -0.24
N GLY A 174 -18.14 -13.39 -0.26
CA GLY A 174 -17.34 -12.89 -1.38
C GLY A 174 -16.23 -13.86 -1.73
N LEU A 175 -15.90 -13.95 -3.01
CA LEU A 175 -14.75 -14.64 -3.54
C LEU A 175 -14.06 -13.70 -4.52
N THR A 176 -12.75 -13.51 -4.35
CA THR A 176 -11.94 -12.69 -5.26
C THR A 176 -10.70 -13.47 -5.69
N TYR A 177 -10.41 -13.39 -6.98
CA TYR A 177 -9.19 -13.90 -7.60
C TYR A 177 -8.34 -12.69 -8.08
N PHE A 178 -7.03 -12.72 -7.82
CA PHE A 178 -6.03 -11.76 -8.25
C PHE A 178 -4.97 -12.44 -9.11
#